data_fc9f6b65277a904ac9e89e7e5c33ad11
#
_entry.id   fc9f6b65277a904ac9e89e7e5c33ad11
#
_cell.length_a   1.000
_cell.length_b   1.000
_cell.length_c   1.000
_cell.angle_alpha   90.00
_cell.angle_beta   90.00
_cell.angle_gamma   90.00
#
_symmetry.space_group_name_H-M   'P 1'
#
loop_
_entity.id
_entity.type
_entity.pdbx_description
1 polymer ?
#
loop_
_entity_poly.entity_id
_entity_poly.type
_entity_poly.pdbx_seq_one_letter_code
_entity_poly.pdbx_strand_id
1 'polypeptide(L)'
;MDRIRLLIDTDVGGDIDDALCLAMALNTPRAELLGVTTVYADNAWRTGLARDMLKVWGREDVPVRRGAERPMLGRYPHDRGLEPLPNEAVPFIIDTCRENPGMTVLAIGPLTNVALAVLLAPDICVDTRFVLMGGMTGEKAHPEWNIQCDPEAAAAVLDYCRPEMVGLNVTERCRLTREEADALVAGGSPRQAFLRGEMGRFFRQFDFLPVLHDPLALAGLLWDGLLTWEERPMRVELGAGPARGMTVSDGGPGSHPVRWAAGVDAAEATRRIVNGVRGEPQD
;
A
#
# COMPACT_ATOMS: atom_id res chain seq x y z
N MET A 1 2.36 -8.87 -22.80
CA MET A 1 2.46 -9.09 -21.34
C MET A 1 1.06 -9.05 -20.78
N ASP A 2 0.71 -10.00 -19.92
CA ASP A 2 -0.64 -10.07 -19.35
C ASP A 2 -0.87 -8.90 -18.38
N ARG A 3 -2.13 -8.43 -18.33
CA ARG A 3 -2.54 -7.41 -17.37
C ARG A 3 -2.63 -8.00 -15.96
N ILE A 4 -2.23 -7.21 -14.97
CA ILE A 4 -2.34 -7.57 -13.56
C ILE A 4 -3.68 -6.98 -13.07
N ARG A 5 -4.62 -7.86 -12.71
CA ARG A 5 -5.88 -7.46 -12.06
C ARG A 5 -5.60 -7.08 -10.62
N LEU A 6 -5.92 -5.85 -10.25
CA LEU A 6 -5.42 -5.22 -9.05
C LEU A 6 -6.56 -4.56 -8.25
N LEU A 7 -6.64 -4.86 -6.97
CA LEU A 7 -7.37 -4.07 -5.99
C LEU A 7 -6.33 -3.39 -5.08
N ILE A 8 -6.45 -2.10 -4.84
CA ILE A 8 -5.54 -1.34 -3.97
C ILE A 8 -6.28 -0.95 -2.69
N ASP A 9 -5.74 -1.36 -1.52
CA ASP A 9 -6.18 -0.91 -0.19
C ASP A 9 -5.18 0.12 0.34
N THR A 10 -5.62 1.36 0.61
CA THR A 10 -4.76 2.55 0.76
C THR A 10 -5.24 3.45 1.89
N ASP A 11 -4.34 4.14 2.56
CA ASP A 11 -4.65 5.26 3.45
C ASP A 11 -4.28 6.62 2.84
N VAL A 12 -4.51 6.76 1.53
CA VAL A 12 -4.21 7.94 0.72
C VAL A 12 -4.56 9.26 1.41
N GLY A 13 -3.62 10.21 1.35
CA GLY A 13 -3.77 11.53 1.93
C GLY A 13 -3.01 11.75 3.23
N GLY A 14 -2.28 10.75 3.72
CA GLY A 14 -1.23 10.90 4.74
C GLY A 14 0.05 11.43 4.11
N ASP A 15 0.92 10.52 3.72
CA ASP A 15 2.08 10.79 2.87
C ASP A 15 1.63 10.99 1.41
N ILE A 16 2.57 11.30 0.52
CA ILE A 16 2.32 11.50 -0.91
C ILE A 16 2.38 10.19 -1.70
N ASP A 17 3.03 9.18 -1.18
CA ASP A 17 3.37 7.95 -1.90
C ASP A 17 2.15 7.11 -2.30
N ASP A 18 1.10 7.03 -1.48
CA ASP A 18 -0.20 6.48 -1.87
C ASP A 18 -0.74 7.10 -3.16
N ALA A 19 -0.75 8.44 -3.22
CA ALA A 19 -1.24 9.15 -4.41
C ALA A 19 -0.34 8.90 -5.63
N LEU A 20 0.97 8.78 -5.44
CA LEU A 20 1.90 8.41 -6.51
C LEU A 20 1.69 6.96 -6.97
N CYS A 21 1.43 6.03 -6.04
CA CYS A 21 1.09 4.63 -6.34
C CYS A 21 -0.19 4.54 -7.18
N LEU A 22 -1.26 5.21 -6.75
CA LEU A 22 -2.51 5.26 -7.49
C LEU A 22 -2.33 5.90 -8.88
N ALA A 23 -1.57 7.00 -8.98
CA ALA A 23 -1.27 7.64 -10.27
C ALA A 23 -0.54 6.69 -11.22
N MET A 24 0.45 5.95 -10.71
CA MET A 24 1.17 4.96 -11.49
C MET A 24 0.27 3.82 -11.95
N ALA A 25 -0.60 3.30 -11.08
CA ALA A 25 -1.56 2.26 -11.44
C ALA A 25 -2.51 2.74 -12.56
N LEU A 26 -3.03 3.97 -12.45
CA LEU A 26 -3.96 4.57 -13.40
C LEU A 26 -3.32 4.92 -14.75
N ASN A 27 -2.03 5.17 -14.79
CA ASN A 27 -1.29 5.50 -16.01
C ASN A 27 -0.65 4.28 -16.68
N THR A 28 -0.58 3.13 -16.00
CA THR A 28 0.13 1.95 -16.51
C THR A 28 -0.85 0.96 -17.15
N PRO A 29 -0.76 0.70 -18.48
CA PRO A 29 -1.70 -0.20 -19.17
C PRO A 29 -1.67 -1.66 -18.66
N ARG A 30 -0.58 -2.07 -18.00
CA ARG A 30 -0.46 -3.40 -17.38
C ARG A 30 -1.28 -3.55 -16.09
N ALA A 31 -1.64 -2.45 -15.43
CA ALA A 31 -2.48 -2.47 -14.24
C ALA A 31 -3.96 -2.37 -14.65
N GLU A 32 -4.73 -3.42 -14.40
CA GLU A 32 -6.17 -3.42 -14.51
C GLU A 32 -6.76 -3.20 -13.11
N LEU A 33 -7.07 -1.93 -12.81
CA LEU A 33 -7.57 -1.57 -11.48
C LEU A 33 -9.04 -1.96 -11.35
N LEU A 34 -9.33 -2.97 -10.52
CA LEU A 34 -10.67 -3.49 -10.25
C LEU A 34 -11.40 -2.65 -9.19
N GLY A 35 -10.65 -2.01 -8.30
CA GLY A 35 -11.21 -1.16 -7.26
C GLY A 35 -10.16 -0.58 -6.34
N VAL A 36 -10.59 0.40 -5.55
CA VAL A 36 -9.81 1.01 -4.49
C VAL A 36 -10.62 0.91 -3.20
N THR A 37 -9.97 0.44 -2.13
CA THR A 37 -10.52 0.50 -0.78
C THR A 37 -9.69 1.43 0.08
N THR A 38 -10.33 2.12 1.01
CA THR A 38 -9.60 3.04 1.89
C THR A 38 -9.66 2.59 3.34
N VAL A 39 -8.62 2.90 4.09
CA VAL A 39 -8.46 2.51 5.48
C VAL A 39 -7.92 3.69 6.29
N TYR A 40 -8.01 3.62 7.61
CA TYR A 40 -7.39 4.52 8.56
C TYR A 40 -8.16 5.82 8.85
N ALA A 41 -8.40 6.06 10.14
CA ALA A 41 -8.88 7.32 10.76
C ALA A 41 -10.00 8.03 9.98
N ASP A 42 -9.80 9.28 9.57
CA ASP A 42 -10.78 10.07 8.78
C ASP A 42 -10.96 9.49 7.36
N ASN A 43 -11.56 8.31 7.31
CA ASN A 43 -11.65 7.52 6.09
C ASN A 43 -12.68 8.08 5.09
N ALA A 44 -13.66 8.85 5.54
CA ALA A 44 -14.59 9.54 4.66
C ALA A 44 -13.85 10.53 3.75
N TRP A 45 -12.91 11.30 4.31
CA TRP A 45 -12.05 12.21 3.56
C TRP A 45 -11.11 11.47 2.60
N ARG A 46 -10.48 10.37 3.03
CA ARG A 46 -9.61 9.54 2.19
C ARG A 46 -10.35 8.94 1.00
N THR A 47 -11.57 8.44 1.24
CA THR A 47 -12.47 7.95 0.18
C THR A 47 -12.83 9.05 -0.82
N GLY A 48 -13.09 10.27 -0.33
CA GLY A 48 -13.32 11.45 -1.16
C GLY A 48 -12.13 11.77 -2.04
N LEU A 49 -10.92 11.81 -1.45
CA LEU A 49 -9.67 12.08 -2.17
C LEU A 49 -9.40 11.02 -3.27
N ALA A 50 -9.58 9.73 -2.97
CA ALA A 50 -9.44 8.67 -3.95
C ALA A 50 -10.43 8.83 -5.13
N ARG A 51 -11.69 9.16 -4.83
CA ARG A 51 -12.72 9.45 -5.88
C ARG A 51 -12.36 10.65 -6.73
N ASP A 52 -11.90 11.74 -6.12
CA ASP A 52 -11.47 12.95 -6.84
C ASP A 52 -10.29 12.65 -7.76
N MET A 53 -9.35 11.83 -7.29
CA MET A 53 -8.23 11.39 -8.11
C MET A 53 -8.71 10.57 -9.32
N LEU A 54 -9.56 9.56 -9.11
CA LEU A 54 -10.11 8.73 -10.20
C LEU A 54 -10.86 9.60 -11.23
N LYS A 55 -11.63 10.58 -10.76
CA LYS A 55 -12.33 11.54 -11.63
C LYS A 55 -11.35 12.35 -12.48
N VAL A 56 -10.27 12.86 -11.91
CA VAL A 56 -9.23 13.62 -12.64
C VAL A 56 -8.55 12.74 -13.70
N TRP A 57 -8.45 11.42 -13.45
CA TRP A 57 -7.92 10.45 -14.43
C TRP A 57 -8.95 9.96 -15.45
N GLY A 58 -10.24 10.33 -15.29
CA GLY A 58 -11.33 9.85 -16.15
C GLY A 58 -11.65 8.37 -15.92
N ARG A 59 -11.45 7.89 -14.67
CA ARG A 59 -11.63 6.49 -14.26
C ARG A 59 -12.71 6.36 -13.17
N GLU A 60 -13.80 7.10 -13.32
CA GLU A 60 -14.98 7.01 -12.44
C GLU A 60 -15.69 5.65 -12.53
N ASP A 61 -15.33 4.84 -13.52
CA ASP A 61 -15.72 3.44 -13.66
C ASP A 61 -15.16 2.54 -12.54
N VAL A 62 -14.01 2.90 -11.96
CA VAL A 62 -13.37 2.13 -10.88
C VAL A 62 -14.07 2.41 -9.56
N PRO A 63 -14.63 1.37 -8.90
CA PRO A 63 -15.30 1.56 -7.61
C PRO A 63 -14.33 1.93 -6.49
N VAL A 64 -14.73 2.89 -5.65
CA VAL A 64 -14.04 3.22 -4.40
C VAL A 64 -14.93 2.88 -3.23
N ARG A 65 -14.44 2.09 -2.27
CA ARG A 65 -15.16 1.65 -1.08
C ARG A 65 -14.47 2.10 0.20
N ARG A 66 -15.25 2.70 1.10
CA ARG A 66 -14.77 3.12 2.42
C ARG A 66 -14.64 1.90 3.32
N GLY A 67 -13.50 1.79 4.01
CA GLY A 67 -13.21 0.71 4.93
C GLY A 67 -13.12 1.15 6.40
N ALA A 68 -12.26 0.47 7.15
CA ALA A 68 -12.10 0.63 8.58
C ALA A 68 -11.54 2.01 8.96
N GLU A 69 -12.18 2.63 9.93
CA GLU A 69 -11.76 3.87 10.58
C GLU A 69 -11.06 3.62 11.93
N ARG A 70 -11.05 2.37 12.38
CA ARG A 70 -10.38 1.92 13.60
C ARG A 70 -9.64 0.61 13.35
N PRO A 71 -8.53 0.37 14.05
CA PRO A 71 -7.84 -0.91 14.02
C PRO A 71 -8.69 -2.00 14.67
N MET A 72 -8.27 -3.24 14.53
CA MET A 72 -8.94 -4.38 15.17
C MET A 72 -9.00 -4.22 16.70
N LEU A 73 -7.94 -3.68 17.30
CA LEU A 73 -7.89 -3.38 18.73
C LEU A 73 -7.45 -1.93 18.96
N GLY A 74 -8.19 -1.23 19.85
CA GLY A 74 -7.83 0.13 20.27
C GLY A 74 -8.22 1.22 19.26
N ARG A 75 -7.30 2.13 18.99
CA ARG A 75 -7.50 3.29 18.11
C ARG A 75 -6.24 3.55 17.28
N TYR A 76 -6.42 4.02 16.07
CA TYR A 76 -5.32 4.52 15.28
C TYR A 76 -4.64 5.74 15.90
N PRO A 77 -3.35 5.94 15.69
CA PRO A 77 -2.73 7.25 15.92
C PRO A 77 -3.53 8.33 15.20
N HIS A 78 -3.70 9.50 15.84
CA HIS A 78 -4.46 10.63 15.29
C HIS A 78 -5.99 10.42 15.10
N ASP A 79 -6.57 9.35 15.66
CA ASP A 79 -8.03 9.18 15.70
C ASP A 79 -8.70 10.38 16.40
N ARG A 80 -9.63 11.03 15.71
CA ARG A 80 -10.39 12.19 16.23
C ARG A 80 -11.58 11.79 17.10
N GLY A 81 -11.79 10.50 17.34
CA GLY A 81 -12.90 9.99 18.17
C GLY A 81 -14.27 10.10 17.50
N LEU A 82 -14.32 10.23 16.18
CA LEU A 82 -15.56 10.19 15.42
C LEU A 82 -16.22 8.80 15.50
N GLU A 83 -17.55 8.76 15.42
CA GLU A 83 -18.24 7.47 15.30
C GLU A 83 -17.92 6.82 13.96
N PRO A 84 -17.51 5.53 13.94
CA PRO A 84 -17.16 4.85 12.69
C PRO A 84 -18.37 4.74 11.76
N LEU A 85 -18.12 4.97 10.48
CA LEU A 85 -19.10 4.72 9.44
C LEU A 85 -19.08 3.24 9.01
N PRO A 86 -20.14 2.73 8.34
CA PRO A 86 -20.17 1.36 7.85
C PRO A 86 -18.97 1.02 6.97
N ASN A 87 -18.37 -0.15 7.21
CA ASN A 87 -17.27 -0.65 6.41
C ASN A 87 -17.82 -1.32 5.12
N GLU A 88 -17.57 -0.66 3.98
CA GLU A 88 -17.95 -1.14 2.65
C GLU A 88 -16.82 -1.93 1.97
N ALA A 89 -15.57 -1.75 2.45
CA ALA A 89 -14.38 -2.34 1.83
C ALA A 89 -14.32 -3.85 2.02
N VAL A 90 -14.62 -4.33 3.22
CA VAL A 90 -14.49 -5.75 3.55
C VAL A 90 -15.34 -6.65 2.64
N PRO A 91 -16.67 -6.46 2.51
CA PRO A 91 -17.45 -7.25 1.57
C PRO A 91 -16.97 -7.06 0.12
N PHE A 92 -16.59 -5.85 -0.26
CA PHE A 92 -16.09 -5.58 -1.61
C PHE A 92 -14.77 -6.32 -1.93
N ILE A 93 -13.82 -6.39 -0.99
CA ILE A 93 -12.59 -7.18 -1.15
C ILE A 93 -12.94 -8.65 -1.35
N ILE A 94 -13.81 -9.22 -0.49
CA ILE A 94 -14.22 -10.62 -0.55
C ILE A 94 -14.84 -10.96 -1.90
N ASP A 95 -15.83 -10.17 -2.32
CA ASP A 95 -16.56 -10.40 -3.56
C ASP A 95 -15.63 -10.25 -4.78
N THR A 96 -14.79 -9.20 -4.81
CA THR A 96 -13.84 -8.98 -5.90
C THR A 96 -12.83 -10.11 -6.02
N CYS A 97 -12.30 -10.63 -4.90
CA CYS A 97 -11.38 -11.77 -4.92
C CYS A 97 -12.05 -13.03 -5.46
N ARG A 98 -13.29 -13.34 -5.04
CA ARG A 98 -14.04 -14.51 -5.50
C ARG A 98 -14.41 -14.45 -6.99
N GLU A 99 -14.76 -13.26 -7.47
CA GLU A 99 -15.11 -13.01 -8.88
C GLU A 99 -13.89 -13.00 -9.81
N ASN A 100 -12.68 -12.78 -9.27
CA ASN A 100 -11.46 -12.62 -10.05
C ASN A 100 -10.30 -13.53 -9.57
N PRO A 101 -10.40 -14.87 -9.67
CA PRO A 101 -9.31 -15.78 -9.28
C PRO A 101 -7.96 -15.39 -9.91
N GLY A 102 -6.89 -15.41 -9.15
CA GLY A 102 -5.55 -14.99 -9.58
C GLY A 102 -5.31 -13.49 -9.62
N MET A 103 -6.23 -12.68 -9.09
CA MET A 103 -5.99 -11.25 -8.92
C MET A 103 -4.97 -10.95 -7.81
N THR A 104 -4.55 -9.70 -7.73
CA THR A 104 -3.69 -9.20 -6.68
C THR A 104 -4.43 -8.17 -5.81
N VAL A 105 -4.35 -8.34 -4.49
CA VAL A 105 -4.65 -7.28 -3.52
C VAL A 105 -3.33 -6.64 -3.12
N LEU A 106 -3.17 -5.37 -3.44
CA LEU A 106 -2.04 -4.55 -3.03
C LEU A 106 -2.47 -3.68 -1.84
N ALA A 107 -2.02 -4.01 -0.65
CA ALA A 107 -2.28 -3.26 0.56
C ALA A 107 -1.10 -2.34 0.87
N ILE A 108 -1.34 -1.04 0.82
CA ILE A 108 -0.34 0.02 1.03
C ILE A 108 -0.67 0.91 2.23
N GLY A 109 -1.74 0.61 2.96
CA GLY A 109 -2.10 1.20 4.25
C GLY A 109 -2.13 0.16 5.37
N PRO A 110 -2.61 0.53 6.58
CA PRO A 110 -2.84 -0.41 7.68
C PRO A 110 -3.75 -1.57 7.27
N LEU A 111 -3.39 -2.79 7.67
CA LEU A 111 -3.95 -4.03 7.12
C LEU A 111 -5.37 -4.40 7.61
N THR A 112 -6.06 -3.51 8.30
CA THR A 112 -7.34 -3.78 8.96
C THR A 112 -8.41 -4.32 8.01
N ASN A 113 -8.59 -3.72 6.82
CA ASN A 113 -9.58 -4.19 5.85
C ASN A 113 -9.25 -5.58 5.33
N VAL A 114 -7.97 -5.81 4.97
CA VAL A 114 -7.50 -7.10 4.46
C VAL A 114 -7.64 -8.18 5.52
N ALA A 115 -7.24 -7.90 6.76
CA ALA A 115 -7.37 -8.84 7.87
C ALA A 115 -8.82 -9.23 8.12
N LEU A 116 -9.73 -8.27 8.18
CA LEU A 116 -11.16 -8.55 8.35
C LEU A 116 -11.71 -9.39 7.20
N ALA A 117 -11.29 -9.12 5.95
CA ALA A 117 -11.72 -9.89 4.78
C ALA A 117 -11.25 -11.34 4.87
N VAL A 118 -9.98 -11.59 5.17
CA VAL A 118 -9.43 -12.95 5.23
C VAL A 118 -9.93 -13.74 6.45
N LEU A 119 -10.22 -13.08 7.57
CA LEU A 119 -10.82 -13.72 8.73
C LEU A 119 -12.28 -14.13 8.49
N LEU A 120 -13.03 -13.33 7.74
CA LEU A 120 -14.43 -13.62 7.40
C LEU A 120 -14.56 -14.60 6.23
N ALA A 121 -13.61 -14.61 5.32
CA ALA A 121 -13.61 -15.44 4.10
C ALA A 121 -12.20 -15.97 3.79
N PRO A 122 -11.68 -16.93 4.56
CA PRO A 122 -10.32 -17.44 4.36
C PRO A 122 -10.12 -18.15 3.01
N ASP A 123 -11.20 -18.52 2.34
CA ASP A 123 -11.19 -19.10 1.00
C ASP A 123 -10.55 -18.17 -0.05
N ILE A 124 -10.63 -16.85 0.13
CA ILE A 124 -10.02 -15.91 -0.82
C ILE A 124 -8.48 -15.98 -0.84
N CYS A 125 -7.85 -16.50 0.22
CA CYS A 125 -6.39 -16.65 0.28
C CYS A 125 -5.84 -17.76 -0.64
N VAL A 126 -6.70 -18.62 -1.20
CA VAL A 126 -6.26 -19.75 -2.05
C VAL A 126 -5.78 -19.28 -3.41
N ASP A 127 -6.53 -18.36 -4.03
CA ASP A 127 -6.29 -17.93 -5.43
C ASP A 127 -5.99 -16.42 -5.56
N THR A 128 -5.88 -15.71 -4.44
CA THR A 128 -5.54 -14.28 -4.45
C THR A 128 -4.10 -14.07 -4.04
N ARG A 129 -3.37 -13.27 -4.79
CA ARG A 129 -2.03 -12.81 -4.45
C ARG A 129 -2.14 -11.59 -3.54
N PHE A 130 -1.52 -11.63 -2.36
CA PHE A 130 -1.46 -10.50 -1.45
C PHE A 130 -0.06 -9.90 -1.46
N VAL A 131 0.03 -8.60 -1.76
CA VAL A 131 1.27 -7.83 -1.73
C VAL A 131 1.10 -6.68 -0.75
N LEU A 132 2.02 -6.54 0.18
CA LEU A 132 1.95 -5.57 1.27
C LEU A 132 3.13 -4.61 1.19
N MET A 133 2.86 -3.30 1.28
CA MET A 133 3.89 -2.37 1.70
C MET A 133 3.89 -2.35 3.23
N GLY A 134 4.99 -2.76 3.85
CA GLY A 134 5.11 -2.74 5.30
C GLY A 134 6.23 -3.61 5.87
N GLY A 135 6.53 -3.33 7.11
CA GLY A 135 7.52 -4.05 7.90
C GLY A 135 8.96 -3.59 7.72
N MET A 136 9.78 -3.95 8.70
CA MET A 136 11.23 -3.72 8.69
C MET A 136 11.92 -4.80 9.49
N THR A 137 13.03 -5.33 9.00
CA THR A 137 13.84 -6.34 9.67
C THR A 137 15.31 -5.92 9.78
N GLY A 138 16.07 -6.54 10.68
CA GLY A 138 17.51 -6.31 10.85
C GLY A 138 17.86 -5.46 12.08
N GLU A 139 19.12 -5.06 12.19
CA GLU A 139 19.65 -4.39 13.39
C GLU A 139 18.99 -3.03 13.70
N LYS A 140 18.51 -2.34 12.69
CA LYS A 140 17.83 -1.04 12.84
C LYS A 140 16.30 -1.15 12.81
N ALA A 141 15.76 -2.38 12.90
CA ALA A 141 14.32 -2.59 12.86
C ALA A 141 13.60 -1.81 13.95
N HIS A 142 12.51 -1.20 13.55
CA HIS A 142 11.55 -0.54 14.42
C HIS A 142 10.13 -0.84 13.89
N PRO A 143 9.07 -0.60 14.67
CA PRO A 143 7.71 -0.74 14.17
C PRO A 143 7.50 0.14 12.94
N GLU A 144 7.20 -0.49 11.80
CA GLU A 144 6.84 0.22 10.58
C GLU A 144 5.38 0.68 10.68
N TRP A 145 5.06 1.80 10.04
CA TRP A 145 3.81 2.53 10.26
C TRP A 145 2.55 1.69 9.98
N ASN A 146 2.45 1.03 8.84
CA ASN A 146 1.29 0.24 8.46
C ASN A 146 1.07 -0.94 9.42
N ILE A 147 2.16 -1.62 9.80
CA ILE A 147 2.13 -2.71 10.76
C ILE A 147 1.83 -2.19 12.17
N GLN A 148 2.44 -1.08 12.56
CA GLN A 148 2.26 -0.49 13.90
C GLN A 148 0.84 0.03 14.12
N CYS A 149 0.17 0.52 13.07
CA CYS A 149 -1.19 1.01 13.18
C CYS A 149 -2.19 -0.09 13.54
N ASP A 150 -1.99 -1.32 13.07
CA ASP A 150 -2.83 -2.46 13.42
C ASP A 150 -2.01 -3.77 13.44
N PRO A 151 -1.24 -4.01 14.51
CA PRO A 151 -0.41 -5.21 14.62
C PRO A 151 -1.20 -6.52 14.59
N GLU A 152 -2.42 -6.54 15.14
CA GLU A 152 -3.30 -7.69 15.12
C GLU A 152 -3.77 -8.02 13.70
N ALA A 153 -4.12 -7.00 12.93
CA ALA A 153 -4.46 -7.18 11.53
C ALA A 153 -3.27 -7.71 10.73
N ALA A 154 -2.09 -7.15 10.95
CA ALA A 154 -0.87 -7.61 10.29
C ALA A 154 -0.56 -9.08 10.62
N ALA A 155 -0.64 -9.48 11.90
CA ALA A 155 -0.46 -10.87 12.31
C ALA A 155 -1.47 -11.80 11.63
N ALA A 156 -2.76 -11.43 11.60
CA ALA A 156 -3.79 -12.23 10.94
C ALA A 156 -3.51 -12.39 9.43
N VAL A 157 -3.07 -11.34 8.74
CA VAL A 157 -2.73 -11.45 7.31
C VAL A 157 -1.55 -12.38 7.08
N LEU A 158 -0.52 -12.34 7.93
CA LEU A 158 0.60 -13.28 7.84
C LEU A 158 0.16 -14.73 8.05
N ASP A 159 -0.77 -14.97 9.00
CA ASP A 159 -1.28 -16.31 9.31
C ASP A 159 -2.05 -16.93 8.14
N TYR A 160 -2.84 -16.13 7.42
CA TYR A 160 -3.78 -16.63 6.41
C TYR A 160 -3.26 -16.55 4.98
N CYS A 161 -2.49 -15.53 4.59
CA CYS A 161 -2.26 -15.18 3.18
C CYS A 161 -0.87 -15.52 2.64
N ARG A 162 0.14 -15.75 3.46
CA ARG A 162 1.55 -15.89 3.02
C ARG A 162 1.94 -14.78 2.03
N PRO A 163 1.90 -13.51 2.44
CA PRO A 163 2.01 -12.40 1.51
C PRO A 163 3.42 -12.22 0.96
N GLU A 164 3.50 -11.45 -0.14
CA GLU A 164 4.73 -10.80 -0.57
C GLU A 164 4.85 -9.46 0.16
N MET A 165 5.98 -9.20 0.80
CA MET A 165 6.18 -7.99 1.60
C MET A 165 7.30 -7.13 1.04
N VAL A 166 7.02 -5.84 0.86
CA VAL A 166 7.98 -4.83 0.43
C VAL A 166 8.19 -3.86 1.60
N GLY A 167 9.20 -4.16 2.41
CA GLY A 167 9.45 -3.43 3.66
C GLY A 167 10.39 -2.25 3.51
N LEU A 168 10.58 -1.50 4.60
CA LEU A 168 11.44 -0.32 4.66
C LEU A 168 12.90 -0.61 4.24
N ASN A 169 13.36 -1.84 4.42
CA ASN A 169 14.70 -2.26 4.00
C ASN A 169 15.04 -1.97 2.53
N VAL A 170 14.04 -1.97 1.66
CA VAL A 170 14.19 -1.65 0.23
C VAL A 170 13.56 -0.32 -0.13
N THR A 171 12.42 0.03 0.46
CA THR A 171 11.67 1.23 0.06
C THR A 171 12.39 2.52 0.44
N GLU A 172 13.06 2.59 1.59
CA GLU A 172 13.85 3.75 2.01
C GLU A 172 15.01 4.09 1.06
N ARG A 173 15.40 3.17 0.20
CA ARG A 173 16.42 3.37 -0.81
C ARG A 173 15.89 4.09 -2.06
N CYS A 174 14.57 4.15 -2.23
CA CYS A 174 13.90 4.78 -3.37
C CYS A 174 13.32 6.14 -2.95
N ARG A 175 14.20 7.12 -2.80
CA ARG A 175 13.87 8.48 -2.37
C ARG A 175 14.00 9.43 -3.54
N LEU A 176 13.01 10.32 -3.74
CA LEU A 176 13.09 11.38 -4.72
C LEU A 176 14.08 12.47 -4.27
N THR A 177 14.83 13.00 -5.22
CA THR A 177 15.48 14.30 -5.04
C THR A 177 14.44 15.42 -5.11
N ARG A 178 14.82 16.64 -4.72
CA ARG A 178 13.93 17.81 -4.84
C ARG A 178 13.57 18.08 -6.29
N GLU A 179 14.55 17.99 -7.19
CA GLU A 179 14.39 18.19 -8.62
C GLU A 179 13.43 17.16 -9.22
N GLU A 180 13.53 15.88 -8.82
CA GLU A 180 12.62 14.82 -9.28
C GLU A 180 11.19 15.04 -8.77
N ALA A 181 11.02 15.43 -7.50
CA ALA A 181 9.71 15.72 -6.92
C ALA A 181 9.04 16.91 -7.63
N ASP A 182 9.78 18.01 -7.89
CA ASP A 182 9.27 19.16 -8.61
C ASP A 182 8.96 18.83 -10.08
N ALA A 183 9.83 18.06 -10.75
CA ALA A 183 9.62 17.62 -12.14
C ALA A 183 8.41 16.69 -12.30
N LEU A 184 8.16 15.81 -11.31
CA LEU A 184 7.06 14.86 -11.31
C LEU A 184 5.70 15.55 -11.39
N VAL A 185 5.56 16.70 -10.73
CA VAL A 185 4.31 17.48 -10.69
C VAL A 185 4.33 18.69 -11.62
N ALA A 186 5.40 18.88 -12.39
CA ALA A 186 5.52 19.98 -13.36
C ALA A 186 4.55 19.77 -14.54
N GLY A 187 4.01 20.90 -15.07
CA GLY A 187 3.13 20.90 -16.23
C GLY A 187 1.74 21.45 -15.92
N GLY A 188 0.89 21.49 -16.96
CA GLY A 188 -0.42 22.17 -16.93
C GLY A 188 -1.63 21.24 -16.99
N SER A 189 -1.45 19.92 -17.04
CA SER A 189 -2.59 19.00 -17.09
C SER A 189 -3.34 18.93 -15.75
N PRO A 190 -4.63 18.58 -15.76
CA PRO A 190 -5.40 18.37 -14.53
C PRO A 190 -4.76 17.35 -13.58
N ARG A 191 -4.15 16.29 -14.10
CA ARG A 191 -3.44 15.24 -13.32
C ARG A 191 -2.23 15.81 -12.59
N GLN A 192 -1.42 16.59 -13.30
CA GLN A 192 -0.25 17.26 -12.70
C GLN A 192 -0.67 18.33 -11.69
N ALA A 193 -1.75 19.07 -11.94
CA ALA A 193 -2.30 20.03 -10.98
C ALA A 193 -2.78 19.33 -9.69
N PHE A 194 -3.43 18.17 -9.80
CA PHE A 194 -3.84 17.37 -8.67
C PHE A 194 -2.62 16.91 -7.85
N LEU A 195 -1.66 16.23 -8.48
CA LEU A 195 -0.44 15.74 -7.78
C LEU A 195 0.37 16.89 -7.17
N ARG A 196 0.41 18.06 -7.81
CA ARG A 196 1.05 19.26 -7.25
C ARG A 196 0.35 19.74 -5.99
N GLY A 197 -0.98 19.65 -5.94
CA GLY A 197 -1.76 19.96 -4.73
C GLY A 197 -1.40 19.04 -3.57
N GLU A 198 -1.32 17.72 -3.85
CA GLU A 198 -0.95 16.70 -2.87
C GLU A 198 0.52 16.85 -2.42
N MET A 199 1.45 17.02 -3.35
CA MET A 199 2.86 17.29 -3.06
C MET A 199 3.04 18.56 -2.21
N GLY A 200 2.26 19.60 -2.51
CA GLY A 200 2.23 20.82 -1.70
C GLY A 200 1.68 20.58 -0.29
N ARG A 201 0.71 19.66 -0.11
CA ARG A 201 0.23 19.24 1.21
C ARG A 201 1.33 18.52 1.97
N PHE A 202 1.97 17.54 1.33
CA PHE A 202 3.10 16.80 1.88
C PHE A 202 4.20 17.72 2.42
N PHE A 203 4.71 18.67 1.62
CA PHE A 203 5.75 19.61 2.05
C PHE A 203 5.30 20.62 3.11
N ARG A 204 4.00 20.81 3.34
CA ARG A 204 3.51 21.59 4.49
C ARG A 204 3.50 20.80 5.79
N GLN A 205 3.41 19.49 5.69
CA GLN A 205 3.27 18.59 6.83
C GLN A 205 4.60 17.96 7.24
N PHE A 206 5.47 17.70 6.27
CA PHE A 206 6.71 16.97 6.47
C PHE A 206 7.94 17.78 6.03
N ASP A 207 9.04 17.64 6.77
CA ASP A 207 10.33 18.29 6.53
C ASP A 207 11.36 17.29 5.95
N PHE A 208 10.90 16.39 5.08
CA PHE A 208 11.76 15.45 4.37
C PHE A 208 11.31 15.26 2.92
N LEU A 209 12.16 14.66 2.11
CA LEU A 209 11.85 14.37 0.71
C LEU A 209 11.02 13.08 0.59
N PRO A 210 10.09 13.00 -0.39
CA PRO A 210 9.26 11.82 -0.59
C PRO A 210 10.08 10.55 -0.76
N VAL A 211 9.65 9.48 -0.11
CA VAL A 211 10.14 8.12 -0.32
C VAL A 211 9.06 7.35 -1.07
N LEU A 212 9.46 6.53 -2.03
CA LEU A 212 8.53 5.82 -2.91
C LEU A 212 8.15 4.45 -2.31
N HIS A 213 7.61 4.44 -1.08
CA HIS A 213 7.26 3.20 -0.38
C HIS A 213 6.24 2.38 -1.18
N ASP A 214 5.06 2.91 -1.37
CA ASP A 214 3.93 2.27 -2.03
C ASP A 214 4.13 2.10 -3.54
N PRO A 215 4.68 3.11 -4.25
CA PRO A 215 5.00 2.93 -5.65
C PRO A 215 5.98 1.80 -5.91
N LEU A 216 6.93 1.54 -4.99
CA LEU A 216 7.87 0.42 -5.13
C LEU A 216 7.18 -0.94 -5.00
N ALA A 217 6.18 -1.07 -4.11
CA ALA A 217 5.40 -2.29 -3.99
C ALA A 217 4.63 -2.60 -5.30
N LEU A 218 4.01 -1.59 -5.91
CA LEU A 218 3.39 -1.74 -7.22
C LEU A 218 4.42 -1.98 -8.33
N ALA A 219 5.56 -1.31 -8.31
CA ALA A 219 6.63 -1.49 -9.28
C ALA A 219 7.17 -2.92 -9.31
N GLY A 220 7.31 -3.56 -8.13
CA GLY A 220 7.69 -4.97 -8.01
C GLY A 220 6.71 -5.95 -8.65
N LEU A 221 5.43 -5.55 -8.80
CA LEU A 221 4.41 -6.29 -9.54
C LEU A 221 4.48 -6.06 -11.05
N LEU A 222 4.79 -4.84 -11.44
CA LEU A 222 4.75 -4.42 -12.84
C LEU A 222 6.01 -4.82 -13.63
N TRP A 223 7.16 -4.88 -12.98
CA TRP A 223 8.45 -5.09 -13.64
C TRP A 223 9.24 -6.20 -12.98
N ASP A 224 9.34 -7.33 -13.68
CA ASP A 224 10.13 -8.47 -13.23
C ASP A 224 11.61 -8.10 -13.06
N GLY A 225 12.23 -8.66 -12.02
CA GLY A 225 13.65 -8.45 -11.73
C GLY A 225 14.00 -7.12 -11.05
N LEU A 226 13.04 -6.21 -10.83
CA LEU A 226 13.27 -4.96 -10.14
C LEU A 226 13.57 -5.17 -8.65
N LEU A 227 12.90 -6.13 -8.03
CA LEU A 227 13.12 -6.58 -6.66
C LEU A 227 13.76 -7.96 -6.65
N THR A 228 14.71 -8.18 -5.75
CA THR A 228 15.15 -9.53 -5.39
C THR A 228 14.36 -10.02 -4.19
N TRP A 229 13.93 -11.28 -4.25
CA TRP A 229 13.03 -11.86 -3.28
C TRP A 229 13.68 -13.04 -2.56
N GLU A 230 13.30 -13.24 -1.31
CA GLU A 230 13.66 -14.42 -0.53
C GLU A 230 12.48 -14.87 0.35
N GLU A 231 12.41 -16.17 0.63
CA GLU A 231 11.48 -16.71 1.62
C GLU A 231 12.04 -16.44 3.02
N ARG A 232 11.21 -15.84 3.87
CA ARG A 232 11.55 -15.59 5.28
C ARG A 232 10.43 -16.02 6.22
N PRO A 233 10.76 -16.63 7.37
CA PRO A 233 9.78 -16.75 8.45
C PRO A 233 9.54 -15.35 9.06
N MET A 234 8.28 -14.92 9.12
CA MET A 234 7.91 -13.59 9.63
C MET A 234 6.80 -13.71 10.66
N ARG A 235 6.88 -12.93 11.72
CA ARG A 235 5.81 -12.69 12.69
C ARG A 235 5.75 -11.24 13.08
N VAL A 236 4.64 -10.83 13.67
CA VAL A 236 4.47 -9.49 14.26
C VAL A 236 4.56 -9.60 15.78
N GLU A 237 5.30 -8.69 16.40
CA GLU A 237 5.36 -8.61 17.87
C GLU A 237 4.10 -7.95 18.42
N LEU A 238 3.31 -8.71 19.18
CA LEU A 238 2.03 -8.28 19.74
C LEU A 238 2.12 -7.95 21.24
N GLY A 239 3.24 -8.26 21.89
CA GLY A 239 3.44 -8.00 23.30
C GLY A 239 3.32 -6.51 23.66
N ALA A 240 2.84 -6.22 24.86
CA ALA A 240 2.82 -4.85 25.35
C ALA A 240 4.25 -4.37 25.60
N GLY A 241 4.69 -3.35 24.86
CA GLY A 241 6.04 -2.79 24.99
C GLY A 241 6.51 -2.02 23.77
N PRO A 242 7.75 -1.53 23.76
CA PRO A 242 8.26 -0.71 22.68
C PRO A 242 8.46 -1.47 21.35
N ALA A 243 8.50 -2.79 21.39
CA ALA A 243 8.63 -3.65 20.21
C ALA A 243 7.29 -4.01 19.56
N ARG A 244 6.14 -3.62 20.16
CA ARG A 244 4.82 -3.89 19.59
C ARG A 244 4.69 -3.34 18.17
N GLY A 245 4.26 -4.18 17.24
CA GLY A 245 4.16 -3.83 15.83
C GLY A 245 5.47 -4.00 15.04
N MET A 246 6.54 -4.49 15.67
CA MET A 246 7.74 -4.87 14.92
C MET A 246 7.49 -6.16 14.14
N THR A 247 8.02 -6.22 12.93
CA THR A 247 8.16 -7.46 12.18
C THR A 247 9.46 -8.15 12.59
N VAL A 248 9.36 -9.43 12.94
CA VAL A 248 10.49 -10.24 13.46
C VAL A 248 10.67 -11.46 12.56
N SER A 249 11.91 -11.68 12.12
CA SER A 249 12.28 -12.79 11.25
C SER A 249 13.29 -13.70 11.96
N ASP A 250 12.82 -14.42 12.97
CA ASP A 250 13.65 -15.29 13.83
C ASP A 250 13.29 -16.79 13.75
N GLY A 251 12.21 -17.14 13.02
CA GLY A 251 11.68 -18.51 12.97
C GLY A 251 11.07 -18.99 14.28
N GLY A 252 10.83 -18.08 15.22
CA GLY A 252 10.17 -18.39 16.49
C GLY A 252 8.69 -18.78 16.34
N PRO A 253 8.03 -19.17 17.45
CA PRO A 253 6.61 -19.51 17.44
C PRO A 253 5.75 -18.38 16.85
N GLY A 254 4.77 -18.75 16.01
CA GLY A 254 3.89 -17.79 15.30
C GLY A 254 4.54 -17.13 14.08
N SER A 255 5.71 -17.62 13.62
CA SER A 255 6.29 -17.18 12.36
C SER A 255 5.67 -17.93 11.18
N HIS A 256 5.33 -17.19 10.13
CA HIS A 256 4.76 -17.69 8.89
C HIS A 256 5.69 -17.38 7.71
N PRO A 257 5.77 -18.26 6.69
CA PRO A 257 6.60 -18.01 5.52
C PRO A 257 6.00 -16.84 4.72
N VAL A 258 6.82 -15.83 4.44
CA VAL A 258 6.49 -14.72 3.56
C VAL A 258 7.55 -14.61 2.46
N ARG A 259 7.14 -14.08 1.31
CA ARG A 259 8.07 -13.68 0.27
C ARG A 259 8.50 -12.23 0.52
N TRP A 260 9.74 -12.05 0.97
CA TRP A 260 10.29 -10.78 1.42
C TRP A 260 11.16 -10.13 0.32
N ALA A 261 10.95 -8.84 0.04
CA ALA A 261 11.82 -8.07 -0.83
C ALA A 261 13.16 -7.80 -0.12
N ALA A 262 14.21 -8.51 -0.53
CA ALA A 262 15.54 -8.46 0.07
C ALA A 262 16.44 -7.40 -0.56
N GLY A 263 16.20 -7.02 -1.81
CA GLY A 263 16.99 -6.03 -2.52
C GLY A 263 16.24 -5.33 -3.63
N VAL A 264 16.75 -4.17 -4.03
CA VAL A 264 16.21 -3.34 -5.10
C VAL A 264 17.34 -2.65 -5.87
N ASP A 265 17.21 -2.56 -7.19
CA ASP A 265 17.92 -1.54 -7.97
C ASP A 265 17.18 -0.21 -7.81
N ALA A 266 17.60 0.59 -6.83
CA ALA A 266 16.91 1.80 -6.44
C ALA A 266 16.89 2.87 -7.53
N ALA A 267 17.95 2.98 -8.34
CA ALA A 267 18.02 3.95 -9.43
C ALA A 267 17.03 3.60 -10.54
N GLU A 268 17.02 2.35 -10.97
CA GLU A 268 16.08 1.87 -11.99
C GLU A 268 14.65 1.89 -11.50
N ALA A 269 14.41 1.51 -10.23
CA ALA A 269 13.08 1.57 -9.61
C ALA A 269 12.54 3.00 -9.59
N THR A 270 13.32 3.96 -9.09
CA THR A 270 12.93 5.38 -9.05
C THR A 270 12.62 5.90 -10.44
N ARG A 271 13.48 5.62 -11.43
CA ARG A 271 13.26 6.03 -12.82
C ARG A 271 11.94 5.48 -13.39
N ARG A 272 11.68 4.17 -13.23
CA ARG A 272 10.45 3.53 -13.72
C ARG A 272 9.22 4.05 -13.02
N ILE A 273 9.28 4.26 -11.70
CA ILE A 273 8.17 4.80 -10.92
C ILE A 273 7.84 6.22 -11.40
N VAL A 274 8.84 7.10 -11.52
CA VAL A 274 8.65 8.48 -12.00
C VAL A 274 7.98 8.49 -13.38
N ASN A 275 8.50 7.71 -14.33
CA ASN A 275 7.90 7.59 -15.66
C ASN A 275 6.47 7.03 -15.58
N GLY A 276 6.21 6.02 -14.76
CA GLY A 276 4.88 5.44 -14.56
C GLY A 276 3.88 6.46 -14.00
N VAL A 277 4.27 7.23 -12.99
CA VAL A 277 3.44 8.30 -12.42
C VAL A 277 3.13 9.39 -13.45
N ARG A 278 4.07 9.71 -14.35
CA ARG A 278 3.90 10.68 -15.43
C ARG A 278 3.11 10.12 -16.63
N GLY A 279 2.93 8.81 -16.70
CA GLY A 279 2.31 8.13 -17.84
C GLY A 279 3.22 8.12 -19.07
N GLU A 280 4.53 8.16 -18.88
CA GLU A 280 5.53 8.08 -19.94
C GLU A 280 5.76 6.62 -20.34
N PRO A 281 6.16 6.36 -21.62
CA PRO A 281 6.48 5.01 -22.05
C PRO A 281 7.54 4.35 -21.17
N GLN A 282 7.34 3.05 -20.93
CA GLN A 282 8.29 2.21 -20.20
C GLN A 282 8.95 1.30 -21.24
N ASP A 283 10.18 1.58 -21.60
CA ASP A 283 10.98 0.76 -22.50
C ASP A 283 11.48 -0.52 -21.80
#